data_770a4a967e1ecae7647574c26c27b147
#
_entry.id   770a4a967e1ecae7647574c26c27b147
#
_cell.length_a   1.000
_cell.length_b   1.000
_cell.length_c   1.000
_cell.angle_alpha   90.00
_cell.angle_beta   90.00
_cell.angle_gamma   90.00
#
_symmetry.space_group_name_H-M   'P 1'
#
loop_
_entity.id
_entity.type
_entity.pdbx_description
1 polymer ?
#
loop_
_entity_poly.entity_id
_entity_poly.type
_entity_poly.pdbx_seq_one_letter_code
_entity_poly.pdbx_strand_id
1 'polypeptide(L)'
;MAALEAVSLIRKLGLQPRRTIRLVFWTNEENGGRGGVAYRDWASAQNSKHVAAIEMDGGAEKPVGFDLGVGRSAGAIPPEFMQRAIAIGALLKRIDAAKIVPGEGEADIEPLMALGVPGFGLRTVETHYFDYHHSQADTFDKIVPDEFRRCTAAMAVMSYVLADWP
;
A
#
# COMPACT_ATOMS: atom_id res chain seq x y z
N MET A 1 -8.11 7.56 1.57
CA MET A 1 -9.04 7.89 0.45
C MET A 1 -8.56 7.29 -0.88
N ALA A 2 -7.26 7.30 -1.22
CA ALA A 2 -6.75 6.68 -2.45
C ALA A 2 -7.12 5.20 -2.59
N ALA A 3 -7.00 4.42 -1.53
CA ALA A 3 -7.38 3.01 -1.54
C ALA A 3 -8.88 2.77 -1.82
N LEU A 4 -9.77 3.65 -1.30
CA LEU A 4 -11.21 3.59 -1.59
C LEU A 4 -11.49 3.84 -3.08
N GLU A 5 -10.88 4.88 -3.65
CA GLU A 5 -11.07 5.19 -5.07
C GLU A 5 -10.39 4.14 -5.97
N ALA A 6 -9.27 3.55 -5.56
CA ALA A 6 -8.63 2.45 -6.27
C ALA A 6 -9.58 1.23 -6.40
N VAL A 7 -10.22 0.82 -5.31
CA VAL A 7 -11.21 -0.27 -5.33
C VAL A 7 -12.44 0.12 -6.15
N SER A 8 -12.92 1.37 -6.03
CA SER A 8 -14.01 1.90 -6.84
C SER A 8 -13.68 1.85 -8.34
N LEU A 9 -12.46 2.24 -8.72
CA LEU A 9 -11.98 2.22 -10.09
C LEU A 9 -11.94 0.78 -10.65
N ILE A 10 -11.40 -0.17 -9.90
CA ILE A 10 -11.37 -1.59 -10.27
C ILE A 10 -12.80 -2.08 -10.59
N ARG A 11 -13.77 -1.74 -9.73
CA ARG A 11 -15.18 -2.11 -9.94
C ARG A 11 -15.80 -1.40 -11.15
N LYS A 12 -15.58 -0.11 -11.32
CA LYS A 12 -16.08 0.68 -12.47
C LYS A 12 -15.58 0.15 -13.81
N LEU A 13 -14.35 -0.40 -13.83
CA LEU A 13 -13.76 -1.03 -15.01
C LEU A 13 -14.26 -2.48 -15.25
N GLY A 14 -15.12 -3.02 -14.40
CA GLY A 14 -15.64 -4.38 -14.51
C GLY A 14 -14.59 -5.46 -14.23
N LEU A 15 -13.47 -5.11 -13.60
CA LEU A 15 -12.41 -6.05 -13.28
C LEU A 15 -12.79 -6.91 -12.08
N GLN A 16 -12.57 -8.23 -12.20
CA GLN A 16 -12.91 -9.22 -11.18
C GLN A 16 -11.65 -10.03 -10.83
N PRO A 17 -10.90 -9.65 -9.79
CA PRO A 17 -9.73 -10.39 -9.38
C PRO A 17 -10.12 -11.73 -8.75
N ARG A 18 -9.24 -12.72 -8.82
CA ARG A 18 -9.45 -14.06 -8.26
C ARG A 18 -9.60 -14.07 -6.74
N ARG A 19 -8.97 -13.10 -6.06
CA ARG A 19 -9.00 -12.96 -4.59
C ARG A 19 -9.74 -11.71 -4.18
N THR A 20 -10.29 -11.75 -2.99
CA THR A 20 -10.93 -10.60 -2.38
C THR A 20 -9.90 -9.49 -2.14
N ILE A 21 -10.22 -8.28 -2.59
CA ILE A 21 -9.53 -7.06 -2.15
C ILE A 21 -10.34 -6.49 -1.00
N ARG A 22 -9.70 -6.39 0.17
CA ARG A 22 -10.32 -5.81 1.37
C ARG A 22 -9.77 -4.42 1.59
N LEU A 23 -10.66 -3.44 1.69
CA LEU A 23 -10.34 -2.08 2.09
C LEU A 23 -10.45 -1.99 3.60
N VAL A 24 -9.42 -1.45 4.24
CA VAL A 24 -9.37 -1.24 5.68
C VAL A 24 -9.11 0.24 5.94
N PHE A 25 -9.85 0.82 6.87
CA PHE A 25 -9.61 2.15 7.40
C PHE A 25 -9.04 2.00 8.81
N TRP A 26 -7.79 2.35 8.96
CA TRP A 26 -7.08 2.23 10.22
C TRP A 26 -7.53 3.28 11.24
N THR A 27 -7.45 2.94 12.50
CA THR A 27 -7.71 3.85 13.61
C THR A 27 -6.59 3.74 14.64
N ASN A 28 -6.28 4.86 15.29
CA ASN A 28 -5.28 4.91 16.37
C ASN A 28 -3.87 4.51 15.94
N GLU A 29 -3.46 4.82 14.71
CA GLU A 29 -2.08 4.62 14.29
C GLU A 29 -1.15 5.44 15.19
N GLU A 30 -1.37 6.73 15.30
CA GLU A 30 -0.61 7.71 16.10
C GLU A 30 -0.56 7.39 17.62
N ASN A 31 -1.41 6.49 18.10
CA ASN A 31 -1.46 6.04 19.48
C ASN A 31 -1.02 4.58 19.65
N GLY A 32 -0.04 4.15 18.84
CA GLY A 32 0.61 2.84 18.93
C GLY A 32 0.03 1.76 18.02
N GLY A 33 -0.43 2.11 16.82
CA GLY A 33 -0.82 1.17 15.77
C GLY A 33 -1.95 0.22 16.14
N ARG A 34 -2.87 0.65 17.01
CA ARG A 34 -3.87 -0.24 17.63
C ARG A 34 -4.85 -0.85 16.62
N GLY A 35 -5.16 -0.12 15.55
CA GLY A 35 -6.01 -0.61 14.47
C GLY A 35 -5.36 -1.78 13.75
N GLY A 36 -4.10 -1.66 13.37
CA GLY A 36 -3.31 -2.71 12.73
C GLY A 36 -3.20 -3.96 13.58
N VAL A 37 -2.90 -3.79 14.88
CA VAL A 37 -2.84 -4.91 15.86
C VAL A 37 -4.18 -5.63 15.97
N ALA A 38 -5.28 -4.89 16.14
CA ALA A 38 -6.62 -5.47 16.25
C ALA A 38 -7.02 -6.22 14.98
N TYR A 39 -6.70 -5.68 13.82
CA TYR A 39 -6.95 -6.35 12.54
C TYR A 39 -6.15 -7.65 12.40
N ARG A 40 -4.85 -7.64 12.73
CA ARG A 40 -4.01 -8.85 12.76
C ARG A 40 -4.63 -9.94 13.64
N ASP A 41 -5.05 -9.59 14.86
CA ASP A 41 -5.63 -10.54 15.80
C ASP A 41 -6.94 -11.13 15.29
N TRP A 42 -7.81 -10.26 14.73
CA TRP A 42 -9.03 -10.69 14.08
C TRP A 42 -8.75 -11.62 12.88
N ALA A 43 -7.82 -11.26 12.01
CA ALA A 43 -7.46 -12.06 10.84
C ALA A 43 -6.91 -13.43 11.24
N SER A 44 -6.08 -13.48 12.28
CA SER A 44 -5.55 -14.73 12.84
C SER A 44 -6.66 -15.61 13.42
N ALA A 45 -7.59 -15.03 14.19
CA ALA A 45 -8.73 -15.75 14.75
C ALA A 45 -9.67 -16.34 13.68
N GLN A 46 -9.78 -15.67 12.54
CA GLN A 46 -10.57 -16.15 11.38
C GLN A 46 -9.77 -17.07 10.43
N ASN A 47 -8.51 -17.39 10.74
CA ASN A 47 -7.61 -18.08 9.82
C ASN A 47 -7.59 -17.40 8.41
N SER A 48 -7.71 -16.09 8.36
CA SER A 48 -7.74 -15.31 7.13
C SER A 48 -6.34 -15.16 6.57
N LYS A 49 -6.10 -15.76 5.40
CA LYS A 49 -4.79 -15.70 4.73
C LYS A 49 -4.75 -14.49 3.81
N HIS A 50 -3.67 -13.71 3.92
CA HIS A 50 -3.40 -12.57 3.06
C HIS A 50 -2.24 -12.89 2.14
N VAL A 51 -2.36 -12.53 0.86
CA VAL A 51 -1.26 -12.67 -0.12
C VAL A 51 -0.35 -11.45 -0.13
N ALA A 52 -0.89 -10.29 0.24
CA ALA A 52 -0.16 -9.05 0.45
C ALA A 52 -1.01 -8.06 1.26
N ALA A 53 -0.35 -7.08 1.84
CA ALA A 53 -0.95 -5.87 2.40
C ALA A 53 -0.35 -4.66 1.69
N ILE A 54 -1.15 -3.62 1.46
CA ILE A 54 -0.72 -2.40 0.76
C ILE A 54 -1.22 -1.21 1.53
N GLU A 55 -0.34 -0.26 1.79
CA GLU A 55 -0.67 0.98 2.48
C GLU A 55 -0.13 2.20 1.73
N MET A 56 -0.75 3.34 1.98
CA MET A 56 -0.32 4.65 1.52
C MET A 56 -0.48 5.62 2.67
N ASP A 57 0.60 5.92 3.35
CA ASP A 57 0.66 6.82 4.50
C ASP A 57 1.58 8.03 4.27
N GLY A 58 2.62 7.91 3.47
CA GLY A 58 3.61 8.96 3.16
C GLY A 58 3.10 10.13 2.31
N GLY A 59 1.84 10.57 2.49
CA GLY A 59 1.28 11.71 1.77
C GLY A 59 0.80 11.39 0.35
N ALA A 60 0.45 12.43 -0.41
CA ALA A 60 -0.23 12.31 -1.71
C ALA A 60 0.50 13.05 -2.85
N GLU A 61 1.80 13.28 -2.70
CA GLU A 61 2.64 13.82 -3.76
C GLU A 61 2.85 12.80 -4.89
N LYS A 62 3.55 13.19 -5.95
CA LYS A 62 3.81 12.34 -7.12
C LYS A 62 4.37 10.97 -6.69
N PRO A 63 3.71 9.85 -7.07
CA PRO A 63 4.21 8.53 -6.72
C PRO A 63 5.48 8.20 -7.51
N VAL A 64 6.40 7.45 -6.90
CA VAL A 64 7.61 6.93 -7.54
C VAL A 64 7.64 5.41 -7.62
N GLY A 65 6.80 4.73 -6.85
CA GLY A 65 6.71 3.28 -6.80
C GLY A 65 6.29 2.74 -5.45
N PHE A 66 6.79 1.57 -5.10
CA PHE A 66 6.53 0.95 -3.81
C PHE A 66 7.82 0.47 -3.16
N ASP A 67 7.87 0.52 -1.85
CA ASP A 67 8.75 -0.37 -1.14
C ASP A 67 8.04 -1.69 -0.81
N LEU A 68 8.83 -2.72 -0.59
CA LEU A 68 8.34 -4.07 -0.28
C LEU A 68 9.10 -4.61 0.92
N GLY A 69 8.37 -4.96 1.95
CA GLY A 69 8.88 -5.60 3.16
C GLY A 69 8.17 -6.92 3.46
N VAL A 70 8.76 -7.72 4.33
CA VAL A 70 8.18 -8.99 4.81
C VAL A 70 8.18 -9.07 6.34
N GLY A 71 8.22 -7.93 7.01
CA GLY A 71 8.33 -7.87 8.48
C GLY A 71 9.70 -8.32 9.01
N ARG A 72 10.12 -7.75 10.11
CA ARG A 72 11.47 -7.97 10.69
C ARG A 72 11.72 -9.41 11.10
N SER A 73 10.68 -10.16 11.43
CA SER A 73 10.77 -11.56 11.89
C SER A 73 10.68 -12.59 10.76
N ALA A 74 10.28 -12.20 9.56
CA ALA A 74 10.04 -13.11 8.45
C ALA A 74 11.29 -13.37 7.55
N GLY A 75 12.38 -12.65 7.80
CA GLY A 75 13.63 -12.83 7.04
C GLY A 75 13.67 -11.98 5.75
N ALA A 76 14.43 -12.45 4.76
CA ALA A 76 14.59 -11.74 3.49
C ALA A 76 13.40 -11.99 2.55
N ILE A 77 13.08 -10.98 1.73
CA ILE A 77 12.08 -11.12 0.66
C ILE A 77 12.55 -12.21 -0.32
N PRO A 78 11.74 -13.24 -0.60
CA PRO A 78 12.09 -14.25 -1.59
C PRO A 78 12.38 -13.60 -2.94
N PRO A 79 13.50 -13.97 -3.63
CA PRO A 79 13.87 -13.35 -4.90
C PRO A 79 12.79 -13.42 -5.97
N GLU A 80 12.06 -14.53 -6.05
CA GLU A 80 10.96 -14.72 -6.98
C GLU A 80 9.80 -13.78 -6.70
N PHE A 81 9.54 -13.46 -5.43
CA PHE A 81 8.50 -12.52 -5.06
C PHE A 81 8.90 -11.08 -5.41
N MET A 82 10.15 -10.71 -5.16
CA MET A 82 10.68 -9.41 -5.59
C MET A 82 10.63 -9.24 -7.11
N GLN A 83 11.01 -10.26 -7.88
CA GLN A 83 10.93 -10.22 -9.34
C GLN A 83 9.49 -10.03 -9.83
N ARG A 84 8.53 -10.69 -9.20
CA ARG A 84 7.11 -10.52 -9.49
C ARG A 84 6.64 -9.09 -9.18
N ALA A 85 7.02 -8.55 -8.03
CA ALA A 85 6.70 -7.18 -7.66
C ALA A 85 7.27 -6.16 -8.67
N ILE A 86 8.52 -6.35 -9.12
CA ILE A 86 9.15 -5.53 -10.16
C ILE A 86 8.38 -5.62 -11.48
N ALA A 87 7.90 -6.81 -11.86
CA ALA A 87 7.11 -6.98 -13.08
C ALA A 87 5.76 -6.23 -12.99
N ILE A 88 5.12 -6.21 -11.81
CA ILE A 88 3.92 -5.38 -11.58
C ILE A 88 4.27 -3.90 -11.65
N GLY A 89 5.35 -3.49 -10.99
CA GLY A 89 5.84 -2.10 -11.03
C GLY A 89 6.07 -1.61 -12.46
N ALA A 90 6.56 -2.47 -13.36
CA ALA A 90 6.77 -2.10 -14.77
C ALA A 90 5.50 -1.63 -15.49
N LEU A 91 4.31 -2.06 -15.05
CA LEU A 91 3.03 -1.59 -15.58
C LEU A 91 2.76 -0.11 -15.26
N LEU A 92 3.43 0.41 -14.22
CA LEU A 92 3.27 1.79 -13.73
C LEU A 92 4.23 2.79 -14.40
N LYS A 93 5.02 2.38 -15.39
CA LYS A 93 5.98 3.27 -16.10
C LYS A 93 5.33 4.54 -16.66
N ARG A 94 4.08 4.43 -17.15
CA ARG A 94 3.38 5.57 -17.75
C ARG A 94 3.01 6.68 -16.77
N ILE A 95 3.05 6.39 -15.47
CA ILE A 95 2.77 7.35 -14.40
C ILE A 95 4.01 7.62 -13.54
N ASP A 96 5.20 7.19 -14.01
CA ASP A 96 6.50 7.34 -13.34
C ASP A 96 6.59 6.63 -11.96
N ALA A 97 5.75 5.63 -11.70
CA ALA A 97 5.66 4.93 -10.41
C ALA A 97 6.17 3.47 -10.47
N ALA A 98 7.12 3.19 -11.37
CA ALA A 98 7.57 1.80 -11.65
C ALA A 98 8.58 1.25 -10.66
N LYS A 99 9.12 2.07 -9.75
CA LYS A 99 10.22 1.66 -8.88
C LYS A 99 9.70 0.72 -7.79
N ILE A 100 10.32 -0.46 -7.66
CA ILE A 100 10.12 -1.36 -6.53
C ILE A 100 11.46 -1.54 -5.84
N VAL A 101 11.49 -1.31 -4.54
CA VAL A 101 12.70 -1.43 -3.73
C VAL A 101 12.43 -2.25 -2.47
N PRO A 102 13.43 -2.91 -1.90
CA PRO A 102 13.31 -3.44 -0.54
C PRO A 102 13.05 -2.30 0.44
N GLY A 103 12.16 -2.53 1.41
CA GLY A 103 11.81 -1.56 2.43
C GLY A 103 11.12 -2.22 3.62
N GLU A 104 10.51 -1.41 4.44
CA GLU A 104 9.85 -1.85 5.67
C GLU A 104 8.33 -1.97 5.54
N GLY A 105 7.74 -1.53 4.41
CA GLY A 105 6.30 -1.35 4.27
C GLY A 105 5.84 -0.10 5.03
N GLU A 106 4.63 -0.13 5.59
CA GLU A 106 4.04 0.99 6.31
C GLU A 106 3.52 0.55 7.70
N ALA A 107 3.25 1.51 8.57
CA ALA A 107 3.02 1.32 9.99
C ALA A 107 1.80 0.45 10.33
N ASP A 108 0.66 0.70 9.68
CA ASP A 108 -0.58 -0.01 10.01
C ASP A 108 -0.61 -1.46 9.50
N ILE A 109 0.16 -1.78 8.46
CA ILE A 109 0.29 -3.15 7.95
C ILE A 109 1.43 -3.94 8.61
N GLU A 110 2.34 -3.29 9.37
CA GLU A 110 3.45 -3.98 10.06
C GLU A 110 2.99 -5.19 10.90
N PRO A 111 1.87 -5.11 11.68
CA PRO A 111 1.39 -6.27 12.44
C PRO A 111 1.02 -7.48 11.58
N LEU A 112 0.54 -7.29 10.36
CA LEU A 112 0.31 -8.39 9.41
C LEU A 112 1.61 -8.91 8.83
N MET A 113 2.55 -8.02 8.53
CA MET A 113 3.88 -8.39 8.03
C MET A 113 4.65 -9.23 9.04
N ALA A 114 4.45 -9.02 10.33
CA ALA A 114 5.00 -9.86 11.40
C ALA A 114 4.50 -11.33 11.34
N LEU A 115 3.38 -11.58 10.65
CA LEU A 115 2.86 -12.93 10.36
C LEU A 115 3.40 -13.49 9.02
N GLY A 116 4.33 -12.82 8.36
CA GLY A 116 4.90 -13.21 7.07
C GLY A 116 4.10 -12.73 5.85
N VAL A 117 3.14 -11.83 6.02
CA VAL A 117 2.43 -11.21 4.89
C VAL A 117 3.33 -10.16 4.25
N PRO A 118 3.58 -10.22 2.92
CA PRO A 118 4.34 -9.18 2.24
C PRO A 118 3.59 -7.83 2.31
N GLY A 119 4.31 -6.78 2.71
CA GLY A 119 3.78 -5.42 2.82
C GLY A 119 4.35 -4.50 1.75
N PHE A 120 3.49 -3.71 1.13
CA PHE A 120 3.86 -2.69 0.15
C PHE A 120 3.50 -1.30 0.67
N GLY A 121 4.49 -0.43 0.82
CA GLY A 121 4.29 1.00 1.06
C GLY A 121 4.32 1.78 -0.26
N LEU A 122 3.30 2.59 -0.54
CA LEU A 122 3.34 3.50 -1.69
C LEU A 122 4.30 4.65 -1.39
N ARG A 123 5.33 4.78 -2.21
CA ARG A 123 6.34 5.85 -2.09
C ARG A 123 6.01 7.02 -2.99
N THR A 124 6.15 8.22 -2.45
CA THR A 124 6.05 9.49 -3.16
C THR A 124 7.40 10.19 -3.24
N VAL A 125 7.46 11.35 -3.90
CA VAL A 125 8.69 12.16 -3.98
C VAL A 125 9.05 12.84 -2.66
N GLU A 126 8.09 13.00 -1.74
CA GLU A 126 8.29 13.56 -0.39
C GLU A 126 8.94 14.96 -0.38
N THR A 127 8.71 15.76 -1.44
CA THR A 127 9.36 17.08 -1.59
C THR A 127 8.94 18.04 -0.51
N HIS A 128 7.66 17.99 -0.13
CA HIS A 128 7.02 18.89 0.83
C HIS A 128 6.52 18.18 2.07
N TYR A 129 6.79 16.87 2.21
CA TYR A 129 6.28 16.06 3.31
C TYR A 129 6.54 16.71 4.68
N PHE A 130 7.79 17.08 4.95
CA PHE A 130 8.18 17.68 6.22
C PHE A 130 7.85 19.18 6.36
N ASP A 131 7.28 19.82 5.32
CA ASP A 131 6.83 21.20 5.42
C ASP A 131 5.52 21.31 6.21
N TYR A 132 4.71 20.25 6.23
CA TYR A 132 3.40 20.24 6.90
C TYR A 132 3.11 18.97 7.73
N HIS A 133 3.88 17.89 7.60
CA HIS A 133 3.70 16.65 8.37
C HIS A 133 3.60 16.93 9.88
N HIS A 134 2.56 16.40 10.54
CA HIS A 134 2.24 16.59 11.95
C HIS A 134 2.11 18.07 12.39
N SER A 135 1.67 18.94 11.51
CA SER A 135 1.48 20.35 11.79
C SER A 135 0.09 20.85 11.43
N GLN A 136 -0.27 22.05 11.89
CA GLN A 136 -1.54 22.68 11.49
C GLN A 136 -1.59 23.10 10.01
N ALA A 137 -0.45 23.06 9.32
CA ALA A 137 -0.35 23.33 7.90
C ALA A 137 -0.75 22.12 7.04
N ASP A 138 -0.90 20.94 7.63
CA ASP A 138 -1.38 19.73 6.92
C ASP A 138 -2.88 19.82 6.66
N THR A 139 -3.20 20.45 5.55
CA THR A 139 -4.58 20.76 5.15
C THR A 139 -4.86 20.26 3.74
N PHE A 140 -6.13 20.02 3.44
CA PHE A 140 -6.57 19.41 2.17
C PHE A 140 -6.09 20.15 0.91
N ASP A 141 -5.84 21.46 0.97
CA ASP A 141 -5.34 22.27 -0.14
C ASP A 141 -3.90 21.94 -0.55
N LYS A 142 -3.16 21.17 0.27
CA LYS A 142 -1.81 20.66 -0.07
C LYS A 142 -1.86 19.51 -1.08
N ILE A 143 -3.01 18.88 -1.25
CA ILE A 143 -3.17 17.74 -2.16
C ILE A 143 -3.29 18.25 -3.60
N VAL A 144 -2.33 17.88 -4.44
CA VAL A 144 -2.35 18.13 -5.88
C VAL A 144 -3.21 17.05 -6.57
N PRO A 145 -4.36 17.41 -7.19
CA PRO A 145 -5.30 16.41 -7.70
C PRO A 145 -4.70 15.42 -8.70
N ASP A 146 -3.80 15.86 -9.58
CA ASP A 146 -3.17 14.97 -10.58
C ASP A 146 -2.20 13.98 -9.94
N GLU A 147 -1.46 14.38 -8.92
CA GLU A 147 -0.56 13.51 -8.17
C GLU A 147 -1.36 12.47 -7.40
N PHE A 148 -2.42 12.90 -6.72
CA PHE A 148 -3.33 11.97 -6.02
C PHE A 148 -3.99 10.96 -6.96
N ARG A 149 -4.38 11.37 -8.20
CA ARG A 149 -4.89 10.44 -9.21
C ARG A 149 -3.85 9.39 -9.61
N ARG A 150 -2.58 9.77 -9.72
CA ARG A 150 -1.49 8.83 -10.01
C ARG A 150 -1.27 7.87 -8.85
N CYS A 151 -1.32 8.33 -7.60
CA CYS A 151 -1.29 7.47 -6.43
C CYS A 151 -2.45 6.46 -6.44
N THR A 152 -3.67 6.93 -6.71
CA THR A 152 -4.85 6.08 -6.85
C THR A 152 -4.67 5.01 -7.94
N ALA A 153 -4.14 5.40 -9.09
CA ALA A 153 -3.88 4.47 -10.19
C ALA A 153 -2.81 3.44 -9.81
N ALA A 154 -1.74 3.86 -9.13
CA ALA A 154 -0.70 2.96 -8.64
C ALA A 154 -1.27 1.92 -7.65
N MET A 155 -2.07 2.38 -6.68
CA MET A 155 -2.77 1.53 -5.73
C MET A 155 -3.72 0.54 -6.41
N ALA A 156 -4.48 0.98 -7.43
CA ALA A 156 -5.42 0.13 -8.16
C ALA A 156 -4.70 -0.97 -8.94
N VAL A 157 -3.65 -0.64 -9.68
CA VAL A 157 -2.87 -1.62 -10.46
C VAL A 157 -2.21 -2.64 -9.55
N MET A 158 -1.51 -2.18 -8.49
CA MET A 158 -0.84 -3.07 -7.56
C MET A 158 -1.84 -4.01 -6.88
N SER A 159 -2.94 -3.48 -6.35
CA SER A 159 -3.97 -4.27 -5.67
C SER A 159 -4.63 -5.28 -6.59
N TYR A 160 -4.99 -4.86 -7.81
CA TYR A 160 -5.65 -5.76 -8.76
C TYR A 160 -4.72 -6.91 -9.18
N VAL A 161 -3.49 -6.60 -9.59
CA VAL A 161 -2.58 -7.63 -10.12
C VAL A 161 -2.17 -8.61 -9.02
N LEU A 162 -1.90 -8.15 -7.80
CA LEU A 162 -1.62 -9.04 -6.66
C LEU A 162 -2.81 -9.94 -6.32
N ALA A 163 -4.03 -9.41 -6.41
CA ALA A 163 -5.23 -10.19 -6.13
C ALA A 163 -5.59 -11.16 -7.26
N ASP A 164 -5.18 -10.89 -8.51
CA ASP A 164 -5.46 -11.74 -9.67
C ASP A 164 -4.32 -12.71 -10.04
N TRP A 165 -3.15 -12.53 -9.47
CA TRP A 165 -1.98 -13.37 -9.74
C TRP A 165 -2.26 -14.84 -9.42
N PRO A 166 -1.81 -15.80 -10.29
CA PRO A 166 -1.99 -17.24 -10.08
C PRO A 166 -1.23 -17.77 -8.84
#